data_e41220500e3b38251475f2f2e57ef22c
#
_entry.id   e41220500e3b38251475f2f2e57ef22c
#
_cell.length_a   1.000
_cell.length_b   1.000
_cell.length_c   1.000
_cell.angle_alpha   90.00
_cell.angle_beta   90.00
_cell.angle_gamma   90.00
#
_symmetry.space_group_name_H-M   'P 1'
#
loop_
_entity.id
_entity.type
_entity.pdbx_description
1 polymer ?
#
loop_
_entity_poly.entity_id
_entity_poly.type
_entity_poly.pdbx_seq_one_letter_code
_entity_poly.pdbx_strand_id
1 'polypeptide(L)'
;MAPQAQAMATRRRISGGHALVVLAIWTAILPFAWVSIAPGVDPAEVDPALVVVHGLIVAVTAIPLVLARWGRAALRRASLVASLLLFAVVPVGLLLGLAVYLPAALLLLAAGLADPQSRPQLTTVLVTAGVVVGVVVTVLFAGGFSREWLRFHAACQGGYLTERLLTHQQFRVHLDRPITDSYADPLVDQMRRLPRVEGVSYPYGQASTDPRSLGVSFREGISAADKARLGERLRSLPGVSQVQLCRY
;
A
#
# COMPACT_ATOMS: atom_id res chain seq x y z
N MET A 1 26.60 -4.26 -50.97
CA MET A 1 26.75 -3.69 -49.60
C MET A 1 25.44 -3.55 -48.85
N ALA A 2 24.60 -4.60 -48.77
CA ALA A 2 23.27 -4.51 -48.14
C ALA A 2 22.95 -5.51 -47.03
N PRO A 3 23.85 -6.42 -46.55
CA PRO A 3 23.47 -7.32 -45.48
C PRO A 3 23.69 -6.79 -44.04
N GLN A 4 24.49 -5.76 -43.86
CA GLN A 4 24.79 -5.23 -42.52
C GLN A 4 23.68 -4.36 -41.92
N ALA A 5 22.85 -3.74 -42.73
CA ALA A 5 21.74 -2.90 -42.24
C ALA A 5 20.57 -3.75 -41.66
N GLN A 6 20.37 -4.97 -42.17
CA GLN A 6 19.35 -5.88 -41.62
C GLN A 6 19.75 -6.54 -40.32
N ALA A 7 21.03 -6.75 -40.07
CA ALA A 7 21.53 -7.32 -38.82
C ALA A 7 21.42 -6.37 -37.60
N MET A 8 21.45 -5.05 -37.83
CA MET A 8 21.22 -4.06 -36.75
C MET A 8 19.76 -3.83 -36.42
N ALA A 9 18.82 -4.16 -37.29
CA ALA A 9 17.38 -4.02 -37.02
C ALA A 9 16.80 -5.14 -36.14
N THR A 10 17.53 -6.21 -35.91
CA THR A 10 17.17 -7.29 -34.97
C THR A 10 17.53 -6.96 -33.51
N ARG A 11 17.94 -5.73 -33.20
CA ARG A 11 18.12 -5.26 -31.84
C ARG A 11 16.81 -5.44 -31.07
N ARG A 12 16.74 -6.59 -30.39
CA ARG A 12 15.85 -6.90 -29.23
C ARG A 12 14.63 -5.97 -29.13
N ARG A 13 13.66 -6.09 -30.03
CA ARG A 13 12.31 -5.63 -29.74
C ARG A 13 11.82 -6.48 -28.60
N ILE A 14 11.81 -5.91 -27.38
CA ILE A 14 11.13 -6.48 -26.24
C ILE A 14 9.75 -6.87 -26.76
N SER A 15 9.43 -8.17 -26.81
CA SER A 15 8.12 -8.58 -27.32
C SER A 15 7.05 -8.01 -26.37
N GLY A 16 5.89 -7.62 -26.90
CA GLY A 16 4.80 -7.09 -26.07
C GLY A 16 4.47 -8.00 -24.90
N GLY A 17 4.62 -9.31 -25.05
CA GLY A 17 4.45 -10.27 -23.95
C GLY A 17 5.46 -10.10 -22.82
N HIS A 18 6.74 -9.79 -23.12
CA HIS A 18 7.73 -9.52 -22.06
C HIS A 18 7.39 -8.24 -21.29
N ALA A 19 6.97 -7.18 -22.00
CA ALA A 19 6.57 -5.94 -21.34
C ALA A 19 5.40 -6.15 -20.36
N LEU A 20 4.40 -6.94 -20.76
CA LEU A 20 3.26 -7.27 -19.91
C LEU A 20 3.65 -8.10 -18.68
N VAL A 21 4.59 -9.06 -18.83
CA VAL A 21 5.10 -9.82 -17.68
C VAL A 21 5.88 -8.93 -16.72
N VAL A 22 6.71 -8.02 -17.22
CA VAL A 22 7.42 -7.05 -16.36
C VAL A 22 6.45 -6.16 -15.61
N LEU A 23 5.40 -5.68 -16.26
CA LEU A 23 4.33 -4.92 -15.60
C LEU A 23 3.57 -5.75 -14.56
N ALA A 24 3.32 -7.04 -14.84
CA ALA A 24 2.68 -7.95 -13.88
C ALA A 24 3.54 -8.12 -12.62
N ILE A 25 4.85 -8.33 -12.78
CA ILE A 25 5.79 -8.42 -11.66
C ILE A 25 5.80 -7.11 -10.89
N TRP A 26 5.86 -5.97 -11.56
CA TRP A 26 5.83 -4.65 -10.93
C TRP A 26 4.56 -4.47 -10.08
N THR A 27 3.38 -4.75 -10.65
CA THR A 27 2.11 -4.63 -9.93
C THR A 27 1.96 -5.63 -8.78
N ALA A 28 2.66 -6.77 -8.83
CA ALA A 28 2.70 -7.74 -7.73
C ALA A 28 3.67 -7.34 -6.62
N ILE A 29 4.77 -6.65 -6.93
CA ILE A 29 5.74 -6.18 -5.94
C ILE A 29 5.13 -5.07 -5.08
N LEU A 30 4.28 -4.20 -5.63
CA LEU A 30 3.72 -3.07 -4.88
C LEU A 30 2.97 -3.48 -3.61
N PRO A 31 2.01 -4.43 -3.64
CA PRO A 31 1.35 -4.93 -2.43
C PRO A 31 2.33 -5.60 -1.46
N PHE A 32 3.28 -6.38 -1.98
CA PHE A 32 4.30 -7.03 -1.16
C PHE A 32 5.17 -5.99 -0.44
N ALA A 33 5.65 -4.97 -1.15
CA ALA A 33 6.40 -3.88 -0.57
C ALA A 33 5.57 -3.12 0.48
N TRP A 34 4.28 -2.90 0.21
CA TRP A 34 3.38 -2.27 1.17
C TRP A 34 3.32 -3.04 2.49
N VAL A 35 3.10 -4.35 2.45
CA VAL A 35 3.03 -5.19 3.65
C VAL A 35 4.37 -5.23 4.40
N SER A 36 5.49 -5.19 3.65
CA SER A 36 6.83 -5.37 4.25
C SER A 36 7.46 -4.07 4.78
N ILE A 37 7.10 -2.90 4.22
CA ILE A 37 7.77 -1.62 4.50
C ILE A 37 6.79 -0.48 4.78
N ALA A 38 5.48 -0.77 4.95
CA ALA A 38 4.51 0.27 5.25
C ALA A 38 4.88 1.00 6.55
N PRO A 39 4.83 2.35 6.56
CA PRO A 39 5.13 3.11 7.76
C PRO A 39 4.16 2.73 8.88
N GLY A 40 4.68 2.51 10.09
CA GLY A 40 3.87 2.15 11.26
C GLY A 40 3.58 0.66 11.43
N VAL A 41 4.06 -0.19 10.52
CA VAL A 41 4.04 -1.65 10.73
C VAL A 41 5.35 -2.05 11.39
N ASP A 42 5.27 -2.59 12.61
CA ASP A 42 6.44 -3.20 13.23
C ASP A 42 6.79 -4.47 12.46
N PRO A 43 8.02 -4.61 11.93
CA PRO A 43 8.43 -5.85 11.26
C PRO A 43 8.26 -7.11 12.12
N ALA A 44 8.31 -6.96 13.45
CA ALA A 44 8.10 -8.06 14.39
C ALA A 44 6.62 -8.47 14.51
N GLU A 45 5.68 -7.59 14.17
CA GLU A 45 4.23 -7.85 14.20
C GLU A 45 3.68 -8.37 12.87
N VAL A 46 4.47 -8.26 11.80
CA VAL A 46 4.06 -8.79 10.50
C VAL A 46 4.03 -10.31 10.57
N ASP A 47 2.85 -10.90 10.38
CA ASP A 47 2.71 -12.35 10.35
C ASP A 47 3.64 -12.93 9.25
N PRO A 48 4.63 -13.76 9.62
CA PRO A 48 5.56 -14.33 8.67
C PRO A 48 4.85 -15.18 7.60
N ALA A 49 3.71 -15.78 7.91
CA ALA A 49 2.91 -16.51 6.93
C ALA A 49 2.38 -15.57 5.84
N LEU A 50 1.98 -14.35 6.20
CA LEU A 50 1.52 -13.34 5.25
C LEU A 50 2.65 -12.93 4.29
N VAL A 51 3.85 -12.68 4.82
CA VAL A 51 5.03 -12.34 4.00
C VAL A 51 5.37 -13.47 3.03
N VAL A 52 5.33 -14.73 3.50
CA VAL A 52 5.59 -15.89 2.66
C VAL A 52 4.55 -16.01 1.55
N VAL A 53 3.26 -15.85 1.85
CA VAL A 53 2.19 -15.91 0.84
C VAL A 53 2.38 -14.83 -0.23
N HIS A 54 2.62 -13.60 0.17
CA HIS A 54 2.85 -12.50 -0.76
C HIS A 54 4.13 -12.70 -1.59
N GLY A 55 5.21 -13.15 -0.96
CA GLY A 55 6.47 -13.49 -1.63
C GLY A 55 6.29 -14.61 -2.66
N LEU A 56 5.50 -15.65 -2.32
CA LEU A 56 5.19 -16.74 -3.25
C LEU A 56 4.40 -16.23 -4.47
N ILE A 57 3.44 -15.33 -4.28
CA ILE A 57 2.70 -14.72 -5.38
C ILE A 57 3.63 -13.95 -6.32
N VAL A 58 4.54 -13.14 -5.78
CA VAL A 58 5.56 -12.44 -6.58
C VAL A 58 6.44 -13.43 -7.32
N ALA A 59 6.88 -14.52 -6.67
CA ALA A 59 7.69 -15.55 -7.30
C ALA A 59 6.93 -16.23 -8.47
N VAL A 60 5.66 -16.57 -8.28
CA VAL A 60 4.81 -17.15 -9.35
C VAL A 60 4.68 -16.19 -10.53
N THR A 61 4.51 -14.88 -10.28
CA THR A 61 4.44 -13.89 -11.36
C THR A 61 5.76 -13.73 -12.12
N ALA A 62 6.89 -14.05 -11.51
CA ALA A 62 8.22 -13.97 -12.14
C ALA A 62 8.57 -15.21 -12.98
N ILE A 63 7.96 -16.37 -12.74
CA ILE A 63 8.22 -17.63 -13.47
C ILE A 63 8.19 -17.44 -14.99
N PRO A 64 7.19 -16.78 -15.61
CA PRO A 64 7.15 -16.59 -17.06
C PRO A 64 8.39 -15.88 -17.61
N LEU A 65 8.93 -14.91 -16.85
CA LEU A 65 10.13 -14.18 -17.28
C LEU A 65 11.37 -15.11 -17.30
N VAL A 66 11.51 -15.97 -16.32
CA VAL A 66 12.59 -16.99 -16.28
C VAL A 66 12.44 -17.96 -17.43
N LEU A 67 11.23 -18.41 -17.70
CA LEU A 67 10.94 -19.38 -18.77
C LEU A 67 11.01 -18.76 -20.18
N ALA A 68 10.98 -17.42 -20.28
CA ALA A 68 11.14 -16.69 -21.54
C ALA A 68 12.46 -17.01 -22.27
N ARG A 69 13.50 -17.40 -21.53
CA ARG A 69 14.79 -17.84 -22.10
C ARG A 69 14.68 -19.07 -23.02
N TRP A 70 13.64 -19.89 -22.83
CA TRP A 70 13.36 -21.07 -23.67
C TRP A 70 12.44 -20.75 -24.84
N GLY A 71 12.15 -19.46 -25.09
CA GLY A 71 11.43 -18.99 -26.24
C GLY A 71 10.02 -18.47 -25.95
N ARG A 72 9.42 -17.88 -27.01
CA ARG A 72 8.11 -17.20 -26.90
C ARG A 72 6.97 -18.15 -26.52
N ALA A 73 6.99 -19.39 -26.99
CA ALA A 73 5.96 -20.38 -26.66
C ALA A 73 5.99 -20.74 -25.17
N ALA A 74 7.19 -20.87 -24.58
CA ALA A 74 7.36 -21.12 -23.15
C ALA A 74 6.84 -19.92 -22.30
N LEU A 75 7.20 -18.68 -22.69
CA LEU A 75 6.69 -17.46 -22.06
C LEU A 75 5.15 -17.43 -22.04
N ARG A 76 4.51 -17.67 -23.18
CA ARG A 76 3.04 -17.63 -23.31
C ARG A 76 2.36 -18.68 -22.43
N ARG A 77 2.82 -19.94 -22.51
CA ARG A 77 2.27 -21.04 -21.70
C ARG A 77 2.45 -20.78 -20.22
N ALA A 78 3.64 -20.33 -19.80
CA ALA A 78 3.92 -20.01 -18.40
C ALA A 78 3.07 -18.84 -17.90
N SER A 79 2.86 -17.79 -18.72
CA SER A 79 2.00 -16.67 -18.37
C SER A 79 0.54 -17.09 -18.18
N LEU A 80 0.02 -17.97 -19.06
CA LEU A 80 -1.34 -18.51 -18.90
C LEU A 80 -1.48 -19.36 -17.64
N VAL A 81 -0.53 -20.24 -17.37
CA VAL A 81 -0.55 -21.09 -16.16
C VAL A 81 -0.46 -20.23 -14.90
N ALA A 82 0.48 -19.28 -14.85
CA ALA A 82 0.62 -18.37 -13.71
C ALA A 82 -0.63 -17.52 -13.49
N SER A 83 -1.25 -17.02 -14.57
CA SER A 83 -2.51 -16.28 -14.50
C SER A 83 -3.63 -17.15 -13.92
N LEU A 84 -3.82 -18.38 -14.40
CA LEU A 84 -4.84 -19.29 -13.88
C LEU A 84 -4.63 -19.63 -12.41
N LEU A 85 -3.39 -19.85 -11.99
CA LEU A 85 -3.06 -20.07 -10.57
C LEU A 85 -3.44 -18.86 -9.72
N LEU A 86 -3.13 -17.64 -10.17
CA LEU A 86 -3.51 -16.43 -9.43
C LEU A 86 -5.02 -16.24 -9.39
N PHE A 87 -5.75 -16.50 -10.49
CA PHE A 87 -7.21 -16.44 -10.49
C PHE A 87 -7.84 -17.48 -9.56
N ALA A 88 -7.22 -18.64 -9.39
CA ALA A 88 -7.71 -19.64 -8.44
C ALA A 88 -7.49 -19.23 -6.98
N VAL A 89 -6.41 -18.49 -6.71
CA VAL A 89 -6.07 -18.02 -5.35
C VAL A 89 -6.88 -16.78 -4.95
N VAL A 90 -7.21 -15.88 -5.87
CA VAL A 90 -7.92 -14.63 -5.59
C VAL A 90 -9.25 -14.83 -4.85
N PRO A 91 -10.17 -15.75 -5.25
CA PRO A 91 -11.43 -15.93 -4.55
C PRO A 91 -11.24 -16.40 -3.10
N VAL A 92 -10.29 -17.32 -2.89
CA VAL A 92 -9.96 -17.82 -1.53
C VAL A 92 -9.32 -16.70 -0.69
N GLY A 93 -8.52 -15.88 -1.32
CA GLY A 93 -7.79 -14.79 -0.68
C GLY A 93 -8.53 -13.47 -0.59
N LEU A 94 -9.79 -13.37 -1.06
CA LEU A 94 -10.60 -12.14 -0.92
C LEU A 94 -10.69 -11.69 0.54
N LEU A 95 -10.88 -12.63 1.46
CA LEU A 95 -10.91 -12.37 2.91
C LEU A 95 -9.54 -11.96 3.48
N LEU A 96 -8.45 -12.31 2.79
CA LEU A 96 -7.07 -11.99 3.17
C LEU A 96 -6.50 -10.80 2.40
N GLY A 97 -7.33 -10.05 1.66
CA GLY A 97 -6.88 -8.90 0.87
C GLY A 97 -6.10 -9.24 -0.40
N LEU A 98 -6.04 -10.51 -0.82
CA LEU A 98 -5.28 -10.93 -2.01
C LEU A 98 -5.89 -10.45 -3.34
N ALA A 99 -7.07 -9.83 -3.32
CA ALA A 99 -7.69 -9.20 -4.49
C ALA A 99 -6.79 -8.13 -5.14
N VAL A 100 -5.84 -7.56 -4.39
CA VAL A 100 -4.86 -6.59 -4.89
C VAL A 100 -3.93 -7.16 -5.97
N TYR A 101 -3.86 -8.49 -6.12
CA TYR A 101 -3.08 -9.17 -7.16
C TYR A 101 -3.86 -9.42 -8.46
N LEU A 102 -5.14 -9.08 -8.51
CA LEU A 102 -5.96 -9.20 -9.72
C LEU A 102 -5.36 -8.48 -10.93
N PRO A 103 -4.81 -7.25 -10.82
CA PRO A 103 -4.14 -6.59 -11.94
C PRO A 103 -2.96 -7.40 -12.48
N ALA A 104 -2.14 -8.02 -11.62
CA ALA A 104 -1.03 -8.85 -12.03
C ALA A 104 -1.51 -10.10 -12.79
N ALA A 105 -2.58 -10.76 -12.30
CA ALA A 105 -3.19 -11.91 -12.97
C ALA A 105 -3.72 -11.56 -14.37
N LEU A 106 -4.40 -10.42 -14.51
CA LEU A 106 -4.90 -9.92 -15.80
C LEU A 106 -3.75 -9.58 -16.78
N LEU A 107 -2.67 -8.98 -16.29
CA LEU A 107 -1.49 -8.68 -17.10
C LEU A 107 -0.79 -9.96 -17.60
N LEU A 108 -0.71 -10.98 -16.76
CA LEU A 108 -0.19 -12.30 -17.17
C LEU A 108 -1.09 -12.99 -18.19
N LEU A 109 -2.42 -12.89 -18.02
CA LEU A 109 -3.36 -13.38 -19.01
C LEU A 109 -3.17 -12.68 -20.36
N ALA A 110 -3.07 -11.35 -20.35
CA ALA A 110 -2.80 -10.54 -21.53
C ALA A 110 -1.46 -10.92 -22.18
N ALA A 111 -0.40 -11.20 -21.39
CA ALA A 111 0.90 -11.65 -21.87
C ALA A 111 0.80 -13.03 -22.57
N GLY A 112 0.00 -13.91 -22.02
CA GLY A 112 -0.26 -15.24 -22.62
C GLY A 112 -1.04 -15.18 -23.93
N LEU A 113 -1.93 -14.19 -24.08
CA LEU A 113 -2.73 -13.96 -25.29
C LEU A 113 -2.01 -13.11 -26.35
N ALA A 114 -0.98 -12.35 -25.97
CA ALA A 114 -0.24 -11.47 -26.86
C ALA A 114 0.56 -12.29 -27.89
N ASP A 115 0.20 -12.15 -29.15
CA ASP A 115 0.90 -12.76 -30.27
C ASP A 115 1.10 -11.73 -31.40
N PRO A 116 2.28 -11.10 -31.45
CA PRO A 116 2.54 -10.05 -32.44
C PRO A 116 2.64 -10.57 -33.88
N GLN A 117 2.81 -11.89 -34.07
CA GLN A 117 2.91 -12.46 -35.40
C GLN A 117 1.54 -12.76 -36.00
N SER A 118 0.64 -13.36 -35.21
CA SER A 118 -0.70 -13.72 -35.71
C SER A 118 -1.73 -12.60 -35.50
N ARG A 119 -1.59 -11.79 -34.44
CA ARG A 119 -2.56 -10.74 -34.06
C ARG A 119 -1.89 -9.46 -33.57
N PRO A 120 -1.23 -8.68 -34.47
CA PRO A 120 -0.45 -7.51 -34.07
C PRO A 120 -1.32 -6.41 -33.44
N GLN A 121 -2.52 -6.17 -33.96
CA GLN A 121 -3.44 -5.17 -33.41
C GLN A 121 -3.89 -5.50 -32.00
N LEU A 122 -4.29 -6.77 -31.74
CA LEU A 122 -4.67 -7.23 -30.41
C LEU A 122 -3.51 -7.09 -29.44
N THR A 123 -2.30 -7.47 -29.84
CA THR A 123 -1.11 -7.32 -29.02
C THR A 123 -0.85 -5.87 -28.64
N THR A 124 -1.00 -4.93 -29.59
CA THR A 124 -0.85 -3.50 -29.31
C THR A 124 -1.89 -3.02 -28.30
N VAL A 125 -3.15 -3.40 -28.46
CA VAL A 125 -4.23 -3.05 -27.51
C VAL A 125 -3.94 -3.61 -26.13
N LEU A 126 -3.56 -4.89 -26.02
CA LEU A 126 -3.22 -5.52 -24.75
C LEU A 126 -2.04 -4.86 -24.05
N VAL A 127 -0.99 -4.49 -24.78
CA VAL A 127 0.17 -3.78 -24.22
C VAL A 127 -0.23 -2.39 -23.75
N THR A 128 -0.98 -1.63 -24.55
CA THR A 128 -1.43 -0.28 -24.16
C THR A 128 -2.32 -0.33 -22.93
N ALA A 129 -3.32 -1.23 -22.91
CA ALA A 129 -4.18 -1.44 -21.74
C ALA A 129 -3.38 -1.86 -20.51
N GLY A 130 -2.40 -2.75 -20.67
CA GLY A 130 -1.51 -3.17 -19.60
C GLY A 130 -0.68 -2.03 -19.02
N VAL A 131 -0.15 -1.15 -19.85
CA VAL A 131 0.58 0.05 -19.39
C VAL A 131 -0.35 0.96 -18.59
N VAL A 132 -1.57 1.21 -19.10
CA VAL A 132 -2.55 2.03 -18.37
C VAL A 132 -2.86 1.42 -16.99
N VAL A 133 -3.15 0.12 -16.93
CA VAL A 133 -3.39 -0.59 -15.66
C VAL A 133 -2.18 -0.48 -14.73
N GLY A 134 -0.96 -0.72 -15.24
CA GLY A 134 0.26 -0.59 -14.45
C GLY A 134 0.46 0.81 -13.87
N VAL A 135 0.23 1.85 -14.67
CA VAL A 135 0.31 3.25 -14.21
C VAL A 135 -0.76 3.54 -13.15
N VAL A 136 -2.01 3.18 -13.40
CA VAL A 136 -3.11 3.40 -12.44
C VAL A 136 -2.82 2.71 -11.11
N VAL A 137 -2.42 1.45 -11.13
CA VAL A 137 -2.07 0.69 -9.91
C VAL A 137 -0.90 1.38 -9.19
N THR A 138 0.15 1.77 -9.91
CA THR A 138 1.31 2.47 -9.32
C THR A 138 0.89 3.78 -8.67
N VAL A 139 0.05 4.59 -9.32
CA VAL A 139 -0.44 5.87 -8.76
C VAL A 139 -1.28 5.64 -7.52
N LEU A 140 -2.16 4.64 -7.53
CA LEU A 140 -3.01 4.31 -6.37
C LEU A 140 -2.16 3.84 -5.19
N PHE A 141 -1.20 2.95 -5.41
CA PHE A 141 -0.30 2.49 -4.34
C PHE A 141 0.64 3.59 -3.86
N ALA A 142 1.26 4.35 -4.76
CA ALA A 142 2.12 5.47 -4.39
C ALA A 142 1.35 6.56 -3.64
N GLY A 143 0.13 6.87 -4.07
CA GLY A 143 -0.75 7.82 -3.40
C GLY A 143 -1.15 7.35 -2.00
N GLY A 144 -1.55 6.08 -1.87
CA GLY A 144 -1.86 5.46 -0.58
C GLY A 144 -0.64 5.44 0.35
N PHE A 145 0.51 4.96 -0.15
CA PHE A 145 1.76 4.91 0.61
C PHE A 145 2.20 6.32 1.05
N SER A 146 2.17 7.30 0.15
CA SER A 146 2.52 8.69 0.49
C SER A 146 1.58 9.26 1.55
N ARG A 147 0.28 8.96 1.47
CA ARG A 147 -0.70 9.41 2.45
C ARG A 147 -0.45 8.80 3.83
N GLU A 148 -0.20 7.49 3.92
CA GLU A 148 0.11 6.83 5.18
C GLU A 148 1.47 7.25 5.73
N TRP A 149 2.47 7.38 4.86
CA TRP A 149 3.79 7.88 5.25
C TRP A 149 3.72 9.31 5.81
N LEU A 150 2.94 10.19 5.14
CA LEU A 150 2.69 11.55 5.63
C LEU A 150 1.93 11.54 6.95
N ARG A 151 0.92 10.68 7.10
CA ARG A 151 0.19 10.52 8.37
C ARG A 151 1.12 10.10 9.48
N PHE A 152 2.01 9.16 9.23
CA PHE A 152 2.91 8.62 10.24
C PHE A 152 4.04 9.58 10.62
N HIS A 153 4.69 10.20 9.61
CA HIS A 153 5.87 11.04 9.83
C HIS A 153 5.55 12.53 10.07
N ALA A 154 4.47 13.03 9.49
CA ALA A 154 4.05 14.42 9.65
C ALA A 154 3.16 14.65 10.88
N ALA A 155 2.80 13.59 11.59
CA ALA A 155 2.07 13.67 12.82
C ALA A 155 2.78 14.62 13.77
N CYS A 156 2.20 15.78 14.03
CA CYS A 156 2.68 16.76 14.97
C CYS A 156 3.94 17.59 14.59
N GLN A 157 4.54 17.40 13.40
CA GLN A 157 5.69 18.23 13.01
C GLN A 157 5.36 19.49 12.22
N GLY A 158 4.10 19.90 12.09
CA GLY A 158 3.69 21.22 11.62
C GLY A 158 4.27 21.66 10.28
N GLY A 159 4.36 20.80 9.30
CA GLY A 159 4.85 21.14 7.96
C GLY A 159 3.77 21.81 7.11
N TYR A 160 4.07 22.96 6.52
CA TYR A 160 3.16 23.77 5.69
C TYR A 160 2.50 23.02 4.52
N LEU A 161 3.16 21.98 4.00
CA LEU A 161 2.64 21.12 2.92
C LEU A 161 1.59 20.10 3.42
N THR A 162 1.72 19.62 4.65
CA THR A 162 0.78 18.67 5.23
C THR A 162 -0.54 19.31 5.61
N GLU A 163 -0.52 20.62 5.93
CA GLU A 163 -1.70 21.40 6.31
C GLU A 163 -2.72 21.51 5.17
N ARG A 164 -2.28 21.51 3.91
CA ARG A 164 -3.14 21.60 2.72
C ARG A 164 -3.67 20.26 2.22
N LEU A 165 -2.99 19.18 2.52
CA LEU A 165 -3.32 17.85 1.96
C LEU A 165 -4.13 16.96 2.90
N LEU A 166 -4.13 17.27 4.19
CA LEU A 166 -4.75 16.41 5.20
C LEU A 166 -5.80 17.18 5.98
N THR A 167 -7.06 16.80 5.80
CA THR A 167 -8.22 17.45 6.44
C THR A 167 -8.47 16.97 7.88
N HIS A 168 -7.87 15.85 8.28
CA HIS A 168 -8.08 15.31 9.61
C HIS A 168 -7.15 15.93 10.64
N GLN A 169 -7.72 16.39 11.73
CA GLN A 169 -7.03 16.93 12.89
C GLN A 169 -7.32 16.03 14.08
N GLN A 170 -6.31 15.79 14.90
CA GLN A 170 -6.48 15.08 16.17
C GLN A 170 -5.57 15.69 17.23
N PHE A 171 -5.89 15.44 18.49
CA PHE A 171 -4.96 15.70 19.58
C PHE A 171 -4.07 14.48 19.81
N ARG A 172 -2.77 14.72 19.98
CA ARG A 172 -1.86 13.76 20.57
C ARG A 172 -1.74 14.07 22.05
N VAL A 173 -2.11 13.10 22.87
CA VAL A 173 -2.09 13.21 24.33
C VAL A 173 -0.94 12.37 24.83
N HIS A 174 0.04 12.99 25.48
CA HIS A 174 1.14 12.30 26.13
C HIS A 174 0.79 12.04 27.58
N LEU A 175 1.06 10.84 28.04
CA LEU A 175 0.81 10.41 29.41
C LEU A 175 2.11 10.49 30.24
N ASP A 176 1.96 10.63 31.53
CA ASP A 176 3.06 10.61 32.50
C ASP A 176 3.68 9.24 32.66
N ARG A 177 2.93 8.17 32.30
CA ARG A 177 3.33 6.76 32.40
C ARG A 177 3.12 6.02 31.10
N PRO A 178 3.87 4.92 30.87
CA PRO A 178 3.61 4.03 29.74
C PRO A 178 2.18 3.48 29.77
N ILE A 179 1.62 3.28 28.58
CA ILE A 179 0.30 2.72 28.40
C ILE A 179 0.33 1.26 28.81
N THR A 180 -0.47 0.93 29.84
CA THR A 180 -0.82 -0.44 30.23
C THR A 180 -2.33 -0.53 30.28
N ASP A 181 -2.90 -1.69 30.00
CA ASP A 181 -4.36 -1.88 29.91
C ASP A 181 -5.07 -1.38 31.18
N SER A 182 -4.53 -1.68 32.36
CA SER A 182 -5.10 -1.28 33.64
C SER A 182 -5.06 0.23 33.91
N TYR A 183 -4.11 0.95 33.29
CA TYR A 183 -3.97 2.39 33.49
C TYR A 183 -4.66 3.19 32.39
N ALA A 184 -4.57 2.72 31.15
CA ALA A 184 -5.07 3.45 29.99
C ALA A 184 -6.59 3.38 29.84
N ASP A 185 -7.21 2.24 30.14
CA ASP A 185 -8.64 2.03 29.92
C ASP A 185 -9.53 3.04 30.66
N PRO A 186 -9.35 3.32 31.96
CA PRO A 186 -10.14 4.33 32.64
C PRO A 186 -9.96 5.74 32.07
N LEU A 187 -8.73 6.05 31.63
CA LEU A 187 -8.42 7.36 31.04
C LEU A 187 -8.99 7.51 29.64
N VAL A 188 -8.91 6.45 28.82
CA VAL A 188 -9.53 6.39 27.49
C VAL A 188 -11.04 6.56 27.62
N ASP A 189 -11.69 5.92 28.58
CA ASP A 189 -13.12 6.09 28.83
C ASP A 189 -13.49 7.50 29.25
N GLN A 190 -12.67 8.16 30.07
CA GLN A 190 -12.86 9.57 30.43
C GLN A 190 -12.72 10.46 29.20
N MET A 191 -11.71 10.23 28.34
CA MET A 191 -11.52 11.00 27.10
C MET A 191 -12.70 10.82 26.14
N ARG A 192 -13.21 9.58 25.96
CA ARG A 192 -14.38 9.29 25.11
C ARG A 192 -15.66 9.98 25.58
N ARG A 193 -15.80 10.25 26.88
CA ARG A 193 -16.96 10.97 27.45
C ARG A 193 -16.88 12.48 27.26
N LEU A 194 -15.74 13.01 26.82
CA LEU A 194 -15.63 14.44 26.58
C LEU A 194 -16.50 14.82 25.36
N PRO A 195 -17.21 15.97 25.43
CA PRO A 195 -18.05 16.43 24.35
C PRO A 195 -17.19 16.69 23.10
N ARG A 196 -17.70 16.24 21.93
CA ARG A 196 -17.06 16.39 20.61
C ARG A 196 -15.87 15.45 20.33
N VAL A 197 -15.47 14.62 21.26
CA VAL A 197 -14.58 13.49 20.98
C VAL A 197 -15.35 12.46 20.17
N GLU A 198 -14.75 12.00 19.08
CA GLU A 198 -15.29 10.98 18.18
C GLU A 198 -14.66 9.62 18.47
N GLY A 199 -13.38 9.62 18.78
CA GLY A 199 -12.65 8.40 19.09
C GLY A 199 -11.36 8.66 19.83
N VAL A 200 -10.91 7.64 20.55
CA VAL A 200 -9.57 7.59 21.14
C VAL A 200 -8.90 6.34 20.61
N SER A 201 -7.74 6.53 20.03
CA SER A 201 -6.93 5.46 19.45
C SER A 201 -5.61 5.35 20.19
N TYR A 202 -5.19 4.13 20.40
CA TYR A 202 -3.80 3.83 20.71
C TYR A 202 -2.96 4.10 19.46
N PRO A 203 -1.70 4.53 19.61
CA PRO A 203 -0.81 4.64 18.45
C PRO A 203 -0.76 3.26 17.78
N TYR A 204 -1.14 3.21 16.51
CA TYR A 204 -1.12 1.98 15.73
C TYR A 204 0.32 1.54 15.55
N GLY A 205 0.59 0.30 15.97
CA GLY A 205 1.90 -0.33 15.95
C GLY A 205 2.72 0.05 17.20
N GLN A 206 3.32 -0.94 17.83
CA GLN A 206 4.27 -0.74 18.93
C GLN A 206 5.52 0.01 18.49
N ALA A 207 5.69 0.28 17.19
CA ALA A 207 6.66 1.18 16.60
C ALA A 207 6.43 2.67 16.90
N SER A 208 5.38 3.04 17.65
CA SER A 208 5.34 4.34 18.29
C SER A 208 6.57 4.42 19.20
N THR A 209 7.53 5.24 18.81
CA THR A 209 8.72 5.57 19.61
C THR A 209 8.35 6.16 20.99
N ASP A 210 7.07 6.38 21.23
CA ASP A 210 6.52 6.88 22.48
C ASP A 210 5.33 6.03 22.95
N PRO A 211 5.58 4.99 23.79
CA PRO A 211 4.52 4.15 24.36
C PRO A 211 3.60 4.90 25.34
N ARG A 212 3.76 6.22 25.46
CA ARG A 212 3.00 7.08 26.36
C ARG A 212 2.03 8.00 25.64
N SER A 213 1.77 7.81 24.34
CA SER A 213 0.92 8.72 23.59
C SER A 213 -0.40 8.07 23.15
N LEU A 214 -1.50 8.84 23.19
CA LEU A 214 -2.82 8.47 22.68
C LEU A 214 -3.23 9.47 21.60
N GLY A 215 -3.96 9.00 20.59
CA GLY A 215 -4.61 9.84 19.59
C GLY A 215 -6.08 10.10 19.97
N VAL A 216 -6.49 11.36 20.04
CA VAL A 216 -7.87 11.75 20.29
C VAL A 216 -8.42 12.47 19.06
N SER A 217 -9.31 11.78 18.32
CA SER A 217 -10.03 12.35 17.19
C SER A 217 -11.28 13.08 17.64
N PHE A 218 -11.65 14.15 16.92
CA PHE A 218 -12.83 14.94 17.20
C PHE A 218 -13.63 15.20 15.92
N ARG A 219 -14.93 15.50 16.07
CA ARG A 219 -15.84 15.72 14.95
C ARG A 219 -15.34 16.79 14.01
N GLU A 220 -15.50 16.56 12.72
CA GLU A 220 -15.21 17.55 11.68
C GLU A 220 -16.05 18.81 11.89
N GLY A 221 -15.51 19.96 11.49
CA GLY A 221 -16.21 21.24 11.55
C GLY A 221 -16.29 21.91 12.94
N ILE A 222 -15.63 21.36 13.97
CA ILE A 222 -15.61 22.04 15.26
C ILE A 222 -14.81 23.34 15.18
N SER A 223 -15.29 24.38 15.88
CA SER A 223 -14.67 25.70 15.87
C SER A 223 -13.29 25.72 16.53
N ALA A 224 -12.44 26.70 16.18
CA ALA A 224 -11.13 26.87 16.82
C ALA A 224 -11.24 27.05 18.35
N ALA A 225 -12.29 27.76 18.81
CA ALA A 225 -12.55 27.93 20.23
C ALA A 225 -12.92 26.63 20.94
N ASP A 226 -13.68 25.76 20.27
CA ASP A 226 -14.02 24.44 20.82
C ASP A 226 -12.82 23.51 20.86
N LYS A 227 -11.93 23.57 19.84
CA LYS A 227 -10.67 22.82 19.84
C LYS A 227 -9.79 23.26 21.02
N ALA A 228 -9.66 24.56 21.25
CA ALA A 228 -8.91 25.07 22.39
C ALA A 228 -9.49 24.58 23.72
N ARG A 229 -10.81 24.65 23.90
CA ARG A 229 -11.50 24.14 25.10
C ARG A 229 -11.33 22.64 25.28
N LEU A 230 -11.39 21.86 24.19
CA LEU A 230 -11.15 20.42 24.24
C LEU A 230 -9.71 20.12 24.65
N GLY A 231 -8.74 20.84 24.07
CA GLY A 231 -7.33 20.73 24.45
C GLY A 231 -7.07 21.00 25.92
N GLU A 232 -7.71 22.05 26.49
CA GLU A 232 -7.62 22.36 27.94
C GLU A 232 -8.23 21.26 28.80
N ARG A 233 -9.40 20.74 28.42
CA ARG A 233 -10.02 19.62 29.14
C ARG A 233 -9.17 18.35 29.11
N LEU A 234 -8.55 18.04 27.96
CA LEU A 234 -7.62 16.91 27.87
C LEU A 234 -6.40 17.10 28.78
N ARG A 235 -5.85 18.35 28.85
CA ARG A 235 -4.72 18.66 29.76
C ARG A 235 -5.09 18.55 31.25
N SER A 236 -6.35 18.81 31.59
CA SER A 236 -6.81 18.72 32.98
C SER A 236 -7.09 17.30 33.47
N LEU A 237 -7.00 16.28 32.59
CA LEU A 237 -7.18 14.90 32.98
C LEU A 237 -5.97 14.38 33.80
N PRO A 238 -6.22 13.61 34.86
CA PRO A 238 -5.13 13.05 35.66
C PRO A 238 -4.30 12.09 34.82
N GLY A 239 -2.97 12.22 34.89
CA GLY A 239 -2.04 11.37 34.13
C GLY A 239 -1.72 11.86 32.72
N VAL A 240 -2.27 12.99 32.31
CA VAL A 240 -1.90 13.65 31.06
C VAL A 240 -0.76 14.62 31.33
N SER A 241 0.38 14.42 30.67
CA SER A 241 1.56 15.29 30.77
C SER A 241 1.56 16.40 29.74
N GLN A 242 1.12 16.12 28.51
CA GLN A 242 1.10 17.09 27.42
C GLN A 242 -0.01 16.78 26.43
N VAL A 243 -0.58 17.84 25.83
CA VAL A 243 -1.55 17.73 24.73
C VAL A 243 -1.10 18.62 23.57
N GLN A 244 -0.98 18.00 22.41
CA GLN A 244 -0.56 18.66 21.18
C GLN A 244 -1.64 18.48 20.11
N LEU A 245 -2.04 19.58 19.44
CA LEU A 245 -2.91 19.50 18.27
C LEU A 245 -2.08 19.07 17.05
N CYS A 246 -2.42 17.92 16.50
CA CYS A 246 -1.82 17.40 15.30
C CYS A 246 -2.76 17.57 14.10
N ARG A 247 -2.19 17.91 12.97
CA ARG A 247 -2.89 17.97 11.69
C ARG A 247 -2.34 16.88 10.78
N TYR A 248 -3.19 16.06 10.23
CA TYR A 248 -2.84 14.97 9.33
C TYR A 248 -3.27 15.30 7.91
#